data_801557eab28b342101be27070b0439be
#
_entry.id   801557eab28b342101be27070b0439be
#
_cell.length_a   1.000
_cell.length_b   1.000
_cell.length_c   1.000
_cell.angle_alpha   90.00
_cell.angle_beta   90.00
_cell.angle_gamma   90.00
#
_symmetry.space_group_name_H-M   'P 1'
#
loop_
_entity.id
_entity.type
_entity.pdbx_description
1 polymer ?
#
loop_
_entity_poly.entity_id
_entity_poly.type
_entity_poly.pdbx_seq_one_letter_code
_entity_poly.pdbx_strand_id
1 'polypeptide(L)'
;MSKRIKVALAGLGSRGKDTYAPTAKLFPEKMEIVAIADIDPEKVKAVAAEYQIPEEMCFQSAEEMIAREKLADVMFITTQDRQHVGQAIPALRKGYHLLLEKPISPDLDECREIVKVAQECDRKVIVCHVLRYTPFYTKIKDLIDEGTIGEIVSVNSVENVGYWHQAHSFVRGNWRNSNTTSPMILQKCCHDMDILLWLTGKTCKSVSSFGNTYLFREDKAPEGAAHRCMDGCKVKDQCPYDAEKIYITDPVTGVQNGNTDWPVNVVALHPTVESVREAIQTGPYGRCVYHCDNNVVDHQVVNLNMTDGSTISHTMCAFTAYTAAGNRYA
;
A
#
# COMPACT_ATOMS: atom_id res chain seq x y z
N MET A 1 -3.35 33.76 -9.03
CA MET A 1 -3.12 32.36 -9.38
C MET A 1 -2.35 31.71 -8.24
N SER A 2 -2.77 30.56 -7.71
CA SER A 2 -2.00 29.83 -6.69
C SER A 2 -0.63 29.43 -7.29
N LYS A 3 0.44 29.53 -6.48
CA LYS A 3 1.78 29.09 -6.91
C LYS A 3 1.74 27.60 -7.22
N ARG A 4 2.30 27.19 -8.36
CA ARG A 4 2.51 25.79 -8.75
C ARG A 4 3.45 25.14 -7.75
N ILE A 5 3.04 23.99 -7.20
CA ILE A 5 3.80 23.25 -6.19
C ILE A 5 4.85 22.40 -6.88
N LYS A 6 6.11 22.55 -6.48
CA LYS A 6 7.22 21.67 -6.90
C LYS A 6 7.30 20.45 -5.99
N VAL A 7 7.41 19.29 -6.59
CA VAL A 7 7.44 17.99 -5.91
C VAL A 7 8.74 17.25 -6.20
N ALA A 8 9.38 16.77 -5.15
CA ALA A 8 10.43 15.75 -5.20
C ALA A 8 9.79 14.39 -4.84
N LEU A 9 9.90 13.39 -5.70
CA LEU A 9 9.22 12.09 -5.55
C LEU A 9 10.24 11.00 -5.24
N ALA A 10 10.17 10.42 -4.03
CA ALA A 10 10.98 9.30 -3.58
C ALA A 10 10.16 8.01 -3.57
N GLY A 11 10.64 7.00 -4.31
CA GLY A 11 9.97 5.73 -4.53
C GLY A 11 9.08 5.74 -5.78
N LEU A 12 9.52 5.06 -6.84
CA LEU A 12 8.85 4.97 -8.13
C LEU A 12 8.13 3.62 -8.33
N GLY A 13 7.62 3.07 -7.23
CA GLY A 13 6.71 1.93 -7.24
C GLY A 13 5.30 2.34 -7.69
N SER A 14 4.34 1.40 -7.61
CA SER A 14 2.95 1.64 -8.02
C SER A 14 2.32 2.88 -7.36
N ARG A 15 2.64 3.17 -6.10
CA ARG A 15 2.09 4.37 -5.44
C ARG A 15 2.70 5.65 -5.98
N GLY A 16 4.02 5.74 -6.05
CA GLY A 16 4.70 6.94 -6.56
C GLY A 16 4.43 7.19 -8.03
N LYS A 17 4.78 6.19 -8.86
CA LYS A 17 4.71 6.31 -10.33
C LYS A 17 3.28 6.26 -10.88
N ASP A 18 2.48 5.24 -10.46
CA ASP A 18 1.21 4.98 -11.14
C ASP A 18 0.03 5.70 -10.48
N THR A 19 0.14 6.09 -9.19
CA THR A 19 -0.95 6.74 -8.45
C THR A 19 -0.76 8.25 -8.30
N TYR A 20 0.41 8.70 -7.83
CA TYR A 20 0.60 10.13 -7.49
C TYR A 20 1.23 10.95 -8.61
N ALA A 21 2.22 10.42 -9.33
CA ALA A 21 2.86 11.15 -10.40
C ALA A 21 1.90 11.62 -11.51
N PRO A 22 0.86 10.85 -11.92
CA PRO A 22 -0.09 11.30 -12.93
C PRO A 22 -0.83 12.59 -12.59
N THR A 23 -0.94 12.96 -11.30
CA THR A 23 -1.53 14.23 -10.87
C THR A 23 -0.82 15.44 -11.50
N ALA A 24 0.49 15.35 -11.76
CA ALA A 24 1.23 16.43 -12.43
C ALA A 24 0.82 16.64 -13.90
N LYS A 25 0.36 15.57 -14.56
CA LYS A 25 -0.18 15.65 -15.93
C LYS A 25 -1.65 16.08 -15.96
N LEU A 26 -2.43 15.63 -14.98
CA LEU A 26 -3.85 15.98 -14.84
C LEU A 26 -4.06 17.46 -14.44
N PHE A 27 -3.15 18.00 -13.63
CA PHE A 27 -3.23 19.35 -13.09
C PHE A 27 -1.87 20.08 -13.23
N PRO A 28 -1.37 20.29 -14.45
CA PRO A 28 -0.04 20.84 -14.69
C PRO A 28 0.12 22.29 -14.17
N GLU A 29 -0.98 23.01 -14.01
CA GLU A 29 -1.00 24.34 -13.41
C GLU A 29 -0.86 24.35 -11.88
N LYS A 30 -1.07 23.20 -11.23
CA LYS A 30 -1.03 23.06 -9.76
C LYS A 30 0.23 22.37 -9.27
N MET A 31 0.74 21.38 -10.00
CA MET A 31 1.83 20.51 -9.55
C MET A 31 2.85 20.24 -10.66
N GLU A 32 4.11 20.11 -10.27
CA GLU A 32 5.24 19.75 -11.12
C GLU A 32 6.19 18.82 -10.37
N ILE A 33 6.57 17.71 -11.00
CA ILE A 33 7.63 16.85 -10.48
C ILE A 33 8.96 17.39 -10.99
N VAL A 34 9.85 17.78 -10.07
CA VAL A 34 11.14 18.38 -10.40
C VAL A 34 12.34 17.51 -10.07
N ALA A 35 12.16 16.49 -9.24
CA ALA A 35 13.20 15.53 -8.88
C ALA A 35 12.58 14.18 -8.55
N ILE A 36 13.31 13.10 -8.84
CA ILE A 36 12.87 11.72 -8.61
C ILE A 36 13.99 10.87 -8.04
N ALA A 37 13.62 9.86 -7.23
CA ALA A 37 14.55 8.89 -6.67
C ALA A 37 13.94 7.49 -6.57
N ASP A 38 14.68 6.48 -7.00
CA ASP A 38 14.39 5.05 -6.75
C ASP A 38 15.70 4.25 -6.80
N ILE A 39 15.74 3.12 -6.08
CA ILE A 39 16.90 2.19 -6.13
C ILE A 39 16.98 1.40 -7.45
N ASP A 40 15.89 1.38 -8.22
CA ASP A 40 15.80 0.72 -9.51
C ASP A 40 16.10 1.72 -10.64
N PRO A 41 17.28 1.65 -11.30
CA PRO A 41 17.66 2.62 -12.33
C PRO A 41 16.75 2.59 -13.56
N GLU A 42 16.11 1.46 -13.86
CA GLU A 42 15.20 1.39 -15.02
C GLU A 42 13.91 2.16 -14.74
N LYS A 43 13.41 2.15 -13.49
CA LYS A 43 12.29 2.98 -13.10
C LYS A 43 12.64 4.45 -13.13
N VAL A 44 13.82 4.83 -12.62
CA VAL A 44 14.30 6.23 -12.68
C VAL A 44 14.34 6.70 -14.13
N LYS A 45 14.96 5.93 -15.03
CA LYS A 45 15.05 6.23 -16.45
C LYS A 45 13.68 6.36 -17.12
N ALA A 46 12.77 5.43 -16.85
CA ALA A 46 11.42 5.45 -17.42
C ALA A 46 10.63 6.69 -16.97
N VAL A 47 10.63 7.01 -15.68
CA VAL A 47 9.91 8.16 -15.12
C VAL A 47 10.57 9.49 -15.54
N ALA A 48 11.90 9.54 -15.60
CA ALA A 48 12.63 10.72 -16.08
C ALA A 48 12.22 11.05 -17.54
N ALA A 49 12.16 10.06 -18.40
CA ALA A 49 11.72 10.25 -19.79
C ALA A 49 10.25 10.69 -19.86
N GLU A 50 9.38 10.08 -19.06
CA GLU A 50 7.94 10.34 -19.04
C GLU A 50 7.58 11.76 -18.57
N TYR A 51 8.30 12.27 -17.56
CA TYR A 51 8.06 13.59 -16.93
C TYR A 51 9.09 14.63 -17.32
N GLN A 52 10.02 14.32 -18.23
CA GLN A 52 11.07 15.20 -18.72
C GLN A 52 11.96 15.76 -17.59
N ILE A 53 12.33 14.90 -16.63
CA ILE A 53 13.18 15.26 -15.51
C ILE A 53 14.65 15.26 -15.98
N PRO A 54 15.42 16.35 -15.74
CA PRO A 54 16.83 16.39 -16.08
C PRO A 54 17.65 15.34 -15.31
N GLU A 55 18.73 14.84 -15.92
CA GLU A 55 19.56 13.79 -15.34
C GLU A 55 20.11 14.15 -13.95
N GLU A 56 20.51 15.41 -13.75
CA GLU A 56 20.99 15.94 -12.48
C GLU A 56 19.93 16.00 -11.36
N MET A 57 18.66 15.76 -11.71
CA MET A 57 17.52 15.68 -10.80
C MET A 57 17.00 14.25 -10.63
N CYS A 58 17.76 13.26 -11.12
CA CYS A 58 17.50 11.84 -11.00
C CYS A 58 18.47 11.20 -10.01
N PHE A 59 17.95 10.55 -8.97
CA PHE A 59 18.76 10.01 -7.87
C PHE A 59 18.53 8.52 -7.70
N GLN A 60 19.56 7.81 -7.23
CA GLN A 60 19.52 6.35 -7.01
C GLN A 60 18.96 5.98 -5.63
N SER A 61 18.72 6.95 -4.76
CA SER A 61 18.04 6.74 -3.48
C SER A 61 17.41 8.05 -2.97
N ALA A 62 16.41 7.89 -2.09
CA ALA A 62 15.80 9.02 -1.38
C ALA A 62 16.84 9.77 -0.54
N GLU A 63 17.78 9.06 0.07
CA GLU A 63 18.84 9.61 0.92
C GLU A 63 19.79 10.49 0.10
N GLU A 64 20.17 10.05 -1.11
CA GLU A 64 20.98 10.84 -2.02
C GLU A 64 20.26 12.15 -2.42
N MET A 65 18.97 12.07 -2.77
CA MET A 65 18.15 13.23 -3.10
C MET A 65 18.01 14.18 -1.90
N ILE A 66 17.79 13.66 -0.70
CA ILE A 66 17.67 14.46 0.53
C ILE A 66 19.01 15.10 0.92
N ALA A 67 20.15 14.50 0.59
CA ALA A 67 21.47 15.07 0.86
C ALA A 67 21.72 16.36 0.07
N ARG A 68 21.06 16.56 -1.07
CA ARG A 68 21.19 17.79 -1.90
C ARG A 68 20.57 19.00 -1.22
N GLU A 69 20.84 20.18 -1.73
CA GLU A 69 20.08 21.41 -1.40
C GLU A 69 18.58 21.15 -1.61
N LYS A 70 17.72 21.90 -0.92
CA LYS A 70 16.27 21.75 -1.05
C LYS A 70 15.79 21.98 -2.49
N LEU A 71 15.26 20.94 -3.13
CA LEU A 71 14.91 20.90 -4.56
C LEU A 71 13.46 21.33 -4.84
N ALA A 72 12.55 21.15 -3.88
CA ALA A 72 11.10 21.26 -4.07
C ALA A 72 10.37 21.85 -2.85
N ASP A 73 9.11 22.21 -3.00
CA ASP A 73 8.25 22.66 -1.90
C ASP A 73 7.80 21.46 -1.03
N VAL A 74 7.48 20.35 -1.67
CA VAL A 74 6.96 19.12 -1.05
C VAL A 74 7.78 17.92 -1.48
N MET A 75 8.02 16.99 -0.57
CA MET A 75 8.55 15.68 -0.87
C MET A 75 7.47 14.62 -0.71
N PHE A 76 7.28 13.80 -1.75
CA PHE A 76 6.46 12.59 -1.67
C PHE A 76 7.36 11.43 -1.29
N ILE A 77 7.04 10.77 -0.18
CA ILE A 77 7.77 9.58 0.31
C ILE A 77 6.84 8.39 0.12
N THR A 78 7.14 7.60 -0.90
CA THR A 78 6.36 6.43 -1.35
C THR A 78 7.24 5.18 -1.43
N THR A 79 8.29 5.15 -0.62
CA THR A 79 9.22 4.04 -0.42
C THR A 79 8.60 2.94 0.44
N GLN A 80 9.41 2.00 0.95
CA GLN A 80 8.92 0.96 1.86
C GLN A 80 8.74 1.52 3.29
N ASP A 81 7.75 1.00 4.00
CA ASP A 81 7.27 1.52 5.28
C ASP A 81 8.37 1.73 6.35
N ARG A 82 9.32 0.81 6.46
CA ARG A 82 10.43 0.94 7.41
C ARG A 82 11.46 2.02 7.03
N GLN A 83 11.39 2.56 5.83
CA GLN A 83 12.26 3.65 5.37
C GLN A 83 11.63 5.03 5.61
N HIS A 84 10.32 5.08 5.81
CA HIS A 84 9.56 6.32 5.85
C HIS A 84 10.11 7.35 6.83
N VAL A 85 10.27 6.98 8.09
CA VAL A 85 10.67 7.94 9.14
C VAL A 85 12.13 8.35 8.99
N GLY A 86 13.01 7.42 8.61
CA GLY A 86 14.41 7.70 8.31
C GLY A 86 14.62 8.70 7.17
N GLN A 87 13.68 8.74 6.21
CA GLN A 87 13.66 9.70 5.10
C GLN A 87 12.89 10.97 5.45
N ALA A 88 11.77 10.84 6.17
CA ALA A 88 10.88 11.94 6.51
C ALA A 88 11.53 12.97 7.45
N ILE A 89 12.22 12.53 8.50
CA ILE A 89 12.84 13.43 9.49
C ILE A 89 13.90 14.34 8.85
N PRO A 90 14.89 13.83 8.08
CA PRO A 90 15.83 14.69 7.39
C PRO A 90 15.17 15.63 6.38
N ALA A 91 14.13 15.17 5.65
CA ALA A 91 13.40 16.00 4.71
C ALA A 91 12.64 17.16 5.42
N LEU A 92 11.98 16.89 6.56
CA LEU A 92 11.34 17.92 7.39
C LEU A 92 12.36 18.96 7.87
N ARG A 93 13.49 18.53 8.41
CA ARG A 93 14.57 19.41 8.87
C ARG A 93 15.18 20.26 7.74
N LYS A 94 15.15 19.76 6.51
CA LYS A 94 15.53 20.49 5.30
C LYS A 94 14.45 21.48 4.83
N GLY A 95 13.28 21.45 5.44
CA GLY A 95 12.18 22.39 5.19
C GLY A 95 11.18 21.95 4.13
N TYR A 96 11.14 20.65 3.74
CA TYR A 96 10.07 20.11 2.92
C TYR A 96 8.76 19.97 3.71
N HIS A 97 7.63 20.22 3.08
CA HIS A 97 6.37 19.59 3.46
C HIS A 97 6.36 18.14 2.93
N LEU A 98 5.59 17.24 3.55
CA LEU A 98 5.57 15.83 3.14
C LEU A 98 4.18 15.35 2.74
N LEU A 99 4.13 14.58 1.67
CA LEU A 99 3.12 13.56 1.44
C LEU A 99 3.77 12.21 1.76
N LEU A 100 3.27 11.51 2.79
CA LEU A 100 3.88 10.30 3.31
C LEU A 100 2.94 9.10 3.11
N GLU A 101 3.42 8.06 2.44
CA GLU A 101 2.64 6.82 2.32
C GLU A 101 2.43 6.16 3.68
N LYS A 102 1.31 5.45 3.76
CA LYS A 102 0.93 4.65 4.92
C LYS A 102 1.58 3.24 4.86
N PRO A 103 1.78 2.59 6.00
CA PRO A 103 1.74 3.11 7.35
C PRO A 103 2.93 4.03 7.61
N ILE A 104 2.83 4.94 8.56
CA ILE A 104 3.93 5.86 8.92
C ILE A 104 5.18 5.06 9.31
N SER A 105 5.03 4.14 10.25
CA SER A 105 6.04 3.19 10.72
C SER A 105 5.38 2.06 11.51
N PRO A 106 5.99 0.87 11.60
CA PRO A 106 5.60 -0.15 12.57
C PRO A 106 6.00 0.18 14.00
N ASP A 107 6.84 1.19 14.21
CA ASP A 107 7.33 1.62 15.52
C ASP A 107 6.56 2.87 15.99
N LEU A 108 6.03 2.81 17.23
CA LEU A 108 5.24 3.90 17.80
C LEU A 108 6.09 5.13 18.12
N ASP A 109 7.33 4.95 18.55
CA ASP A 109 8.20 6.07 18.91
C ASP A 109 8.69 6.81 17.66
N GLU A 110 8.90 6.11 16.54
CA GLU A 110 9.10 6.72 15.23
C GLU A 110 7.88 7.55 14.79
N CYS A 111 6.66 7.04 14.99
CA CYS A 111 5.44 7.79 14.69
C CYS A 111 5.32 9.07 15.54
N ARG A 112 5.73 9.03 16.79
CA ARG A 112 5.76 10.20 17.69
C ARG A 112 6.83 11.20 17.27
N GLU A 113 8.00 10.70 16.93
CA GLU A 113 9.14 11.56 16.54
C GLU A 113 8.82 12.34 15.25
N ILE A 114 8.19 11.74 14.25
CA ILE A 114 7.83 12.47 13.02
C ILE A 114 6.84 13.60 13.30
N VAL A 115 5.88 13.41 14.21
CA VAL A 115 4.93 14.45 14.63
C VAL A 115 5.66 15.60 15.31
N LYS A 116 6.55 15.28 16.25
CA LYS A 116 7.37 16.25 16.97
C LYS A 116 8.24 17.08 16.03
N VAL A 117 8.99 16.42 15.14
CA VAL A 117 9.88 17.10 14.19
C VAL A 117 9.08 17.96 13.19
N ALA A 118 7.92 17.49 12.74
CA ALA A 118 7.05 18.28 11.87
C ALA A 118 6.60 19.59 12.54
N GLN A 119 6.26 19.54 13.84
CA GLN A 119 5.92 20.73 14.63
C GLN A 119 7.12 21.65 14.86
N GLU A 120 8.27 21.09 15.25
CA GLU A 120 9.51 21.86 15.46
C GLU A 120 9.97 22.61 14.19
N CYS A 121 9.80 21.98 13.02
CA CYS A 121 10.19 22.57 11.74
C CYS A 121 9.10 23.46 11.12
N ASP A 122 7.92 23.54 11.70
CA ASP A 122 6.74 24.19 11.12
C ASP A 122 6.46 23.65 9.69
N ARG A 123 6.40 22.32 9.55
CA ARG A 123 6.14 21.65 8.28
C ARG A 123 4.91 20.74 8.38
N LYS A 124 4.20 20.61 7.28
CA LYS A 124 3.00 19.76 7.18
C LYS A 124 3.43 18.36 6.74
N VAL A 125 2.86 17.37 7.40
CA VAL A 125 2.90 15.97 6.98
C VAL A 125 1.48 15.51 6.68
N ILE A 126 1.22 15.12 5.45
CA ILE A 126 -0.04 14.53 5.02
C ILE A 126 0.19 13.05 4.82
N VAL A 127 -0.43 12.22 5.67
CA VAL A 127 -0.37 10.76 5.54
C VAL A 127 -1.43 10.30 4.54
N CYS A 128 -1.07 9.35 3.67
CA CYS A 128 -1.92 8.88 2.57
C CYS A 128 -3.06 7.95 3.03
N HIS A 129 -3.89 8.40 3.97
CA HIS A 129 -5.16 7.75 4.32
C HIS A 129 -6.23 8.11 3.28
N VAL A 130 -6.02 7.63 2.06
CA VAL A 130 -6.75 8.04 0.85
C VAL A 130 -8.24 7.76 0.89
N LEU A 131 -8.71 6.81 1.69
CA LEU A 131 -10.12 6.46 1.78
C LEU A 131 -11.01 7.60 2.27
N ARG A 132 -10.48 8.50 3.12
CA ARG A 132 -11.21 9.69 3.60
C ARG A 132 -11.65 10.63 2.47
N TYR A 133 -10.95 10.58 1.32
CA TYR A 133 -11.18 11.47 0.17
C TYR A 133 -12.03 10.79 -0.93
N THR A 134 -12.48 9.56 -0.70
CA THR A 134 -13.37 8.89 -1.65
C THR A 134 -14.81 9.43 -1.53
N PRO A 135 -15.55 9.57 -2.63
CA PRO A 135 -16.94 10.02 -2.59
C PRO A 135 -17.82 9.17 -1.67
N PHE A 136 -17.54 7.87 -1.59
CA PHE A 136 -18.29 6.93 -0.75
C PHE A 136 -18.14 7.26 0.75
N TYR A 137 -16.90 7.33 1.26
CA TYR A 137 -16.69 7.60 2.68
C TYR A 137 -16.99 9.05 3.06
N THR A 138 -16.75 10.00 2.15
CA THR A 138 -17.13 11.39 2.35
C THR A 138 -18.66 11.48 2.54
N LYS A 139 -19.44 10.81 1.68
CA LYS A 139 -20.90 10.82 1.82
C LYS A 139 -21.40 10.18 3.12
N ILE A 140 -20.78 9.09 3.57
CA ILE A 140 -21.09 8.48 4.88
C ILE A 140 -20.78 9.48 6.01
N LYS A 141 -19.63 10.14 5.95
CA LYS A 141 -19.26 11.15 6.95
C LYS A 141 -20.23 12.30 7.00
N ASP A 142 -20.64 12.83 5.85
CA ASP A 142 -21.65 13.90 5.77
C ASP A 142 -22.96 13.49 6.44
N LEU A 143 -23.48 12.29 6.15
CA LEU A 143 -24.74 11.78 6.75
C LEU A 143 -24.63 11.63 8.28
N ILE A 144 -23.46 11.23 8.78
CA ILE A 144 -23.19 11.13 10.22
C ILE A 144 -23.16 12.53 10.84
N ASP A 145 -22.43 13.48 10.24
CA ASP A 145 -22.26 14.83 10.74
C ASP A 145 -23.56 15.65 10.69
N GLU A 146 -24.41 15.40 9.70
CA GLU A 146 -25.78 15.95 9.60
C GLU A 146 -26.75 15.35 10.65
N GLY A 147 -26.33 14.32 11.40
CA GLY A 147 -27.16 13.64 12.40
C GLY A 147 -28.28 12.76 11.81
N THR A 148 -28.19 12.41 10.51
CA THR A 148 -29.23 11.63 9.79
C THR A 148 -29.55 10.30 10.45
N ILE A 149 -28.56 9.64 11.06
CA ILE A 149 -28.70 8.34 11.74
C ILE A 149 -28.72 8.46 13.28
N GLY A 150 -28.66 9.69 13.82
CA GLY A 150 -28.52 9.93 15.24
C GLY A 150 -27.14 9.56 15.78
N GLU A 151 -27.07 9.23 17.08
CA GLU A 151 -25.82 8.87 17.75
C GLU A 151 -25.36 7.46 17.36
N ILE A 152 -24.07 7.32 17.08
CA ILE A 152 -23.46 6.02 16.83
C ILE A 152 -23.20 5.30 18.16
N VAL A 153 -23.90 4.18 18.39
CA VAL A 153 -23.75 3.32 19.56
C VAL A 153 -22.77 2.16 19.28
N SER A 154 -22.85 1.62 18.06
CA SER A 154 -21.99 0.49 17.65
C SER A 154 -21.70 0.54 16.16
N VAL A 155 -20.50 0.10 15.78
CA VAL A 155 -20.11 -0.10 14.37
C VAL A 155 -19.65 -1.53 14.18
N ASN A 156 -20.13 -2.18 13.11
CA ASN A 156 -19.58 -3.44 12.63
C ASN A 156 -18.97 -3.21 11.24
N SER A 157 -17.69 -3.53 11.11
CA SER A 157 -16.91 -3.32 9.89
C SER A 157 -16.26 -4.63 9.44
N VAL A 158 -16.20 -4.82 8.13
CA VAL A 158 -15.56 -5.99 7.52
C VAL A 158 -14.65 -5.55 6.37
N GLU A 159 -13.39 -5.96 6.42
CA GLU A 159 -12.47 -5.86 5.29
C GLU A 159 -12.30 -7.26 4.67
N ASN A 160 -12.90 -7.43 3.51
CA ASN A 160 -12.81 -8.64 2.71
C ASN A 160 -11.67 -8.50 1.70
N VAL A 161 -10.49 -9.01 2.04
CA VAL A 161 -9.34 -9.05 1.12
C VAL A 161 -9.54 -10.19 0.13
N GLY A 162 -9.45 -9.88 -1.16
CA GLY A 162 -9.54 -10.90 -2.21
C GLY A 162 -8.43 -11.94 -2.06
N TYR A 163 -8.75 -13.23 -2.27
CA TYR A 163 -7.81 -14.35 -2.12
C TYR A 163 -6.51 -14.17 -2.93
N TRP A 164 -6.64 -13.70 -4.17
CA TRP A 164 -5.50 -13.44 -5.04
C TRP A 164 -4.69 -12.21 -4.61
N HIS A 165 -5.36 -11.18 -4.03
CA HIS A 165 -4.70 -10.01 -3.47
C HIS A 165 -3.85 -10.38 -2.25
N GLN A 166 -4.39 -11.21 -1.35
CA GLN A 166 -3.62 -11.76 -0.22
C GLN A 166 -2.40 -12.52 -0.73
N ALA A 167 -2.60 -13.46 -1.67
CA ALA A 167 -1.53 -14.25 -2.25
C ALA A 167 -0.45 -13.39 -2.91
N HIS A 168 -0.86 -12.34 -3.63
CA HIS A 168 0.04 -11.42 -4.32
C HIS A 168 0.85 -10.56 -3.34
N SER A 169 0.18 -9.81 -2.45
CA SER A 169 0.81 -8.78 -1.65
C SER A 169 1.40 -9.29 -0.34
N PHE A 170 0.68 -10.19 0.34
CA PHE A 170 0.91 -10.54 1.74
C PHE A 170 1.43 -11.98 1.95
N VAL A 171 1.56 -12.75 0.87
CA VAL A 171 2.17 -14.08 0.90
C VAL A 171 3.43 -14.15 0.04
N ARG A 172 3.38 -13.69 -1.22
CA ARG A 172 4.50 -13.69 -2.17
C ARG A 172 5.28 -12.38 -2.19
N GLY A 173 4.55 -11.27 -2.07
CA GLY A 173 5.02 -9.92 -2.27
C GLY A 173 5.78 -9.33 -1.09
N ASN A 174 6.03 -8.04 -1.18
CA ASN A 174 6.89 -7.31 -0.24
C ASN A 174 6.32 -7.25 1.19
N TRP A 175 4.99 -7.33 1.34
CA TRP A 175 4.29 -7.19 2.61
C TRP A 175 4.09 -8.51 3.37
N ARG A 176 4.77 -9.58 2.97
CA ARG A 176 4.58 -10.94 3.49
C ARG A 176 5.15 -11.18 4.89
N ASN A 177 6.14 -10.39 5.30
CA ASN A 177 6.87 -10.67 6.54
C ASN A 177 6.98 -9.40 7.41
N SER A 178 6.36 -9.44 8.56
CA SER A 178 6.31 -8.31 9.50
C SER A 178 7.67 -7.97 10.14
N ASN A 179 8.65 -8.85 10.06
CA ASN A 179 10.01 -8.55 10.53
C ASN A 179 10.76 -7.61 9.57
N THR A 180 10.40 -7.62 8.29
CA THR A 180 11.00 -6.78 7.25
C THR A 180 10.11 -5.63 6.79
N THR A 181 8.81 -5.71 7.10
CA THR A 181 7.80 -4.69 6.82
C THR A 181 6.94 -4.44 8.06
N SER A 182 5.64 -4.25 7.91
CA SER A 182 4.69 -4.08 9.01
C SER A 182 3.71 -5.24 9.10
N PRO A 183 3.10 -5.51 10.25
CA PRO A 183 2.01 -6.49 10.36
C PRO A 183 0.78 -6.08 9.54
N MET A 184 -0.07 -7.06 9.18
CA MET A 184 -1.24 -6.89 8.30
C MET A 184 -2.18 -5.77 8.77
N ILE A 185 -2.38 -5.63 10.07
CA ILE A 185 -3.22 -4.57 10.65
C ILE A 185 -2.69 -3.15 10.33
N LEU A 186 -1.39 -2.96 10.18
CA LEU A 186 -0.78 -1.70 9.76
C LEU A 186 -0.67 -1.60 8.23
N GLN A 187 -0.33 -2.68 7.53
CA GLN A 187 -0.15 -2.63 6.07
C GLN A 187 -1.46 -2.38 5.34
N LYS A 188 -2.51 -3.11 5.70
CA LYS A 188 -3.82 -3.07 5.02
C LYS A 188 -4.86 -2.35 5.86
N CYS A 189 -5.09 -2.81 7.08
CA CYS A 189 -6.21 -2.35 7.89
C CYS A 189 -5.95 -1.03 8.63
N CYS A 190 -4.79 -0.38 8.44
CA CYS A 190 -4.62 1.00 8.91
C CYS A 190 -5.63 1.94 8.25
N HIS A 191 -6.03 1.67 7.01
CA HIS A 191 -7.11 2.39 6.35
C HIS A 191 -8.45 2.20 7.07
N ASP A 192 -8.75 0.96 7.48
CA ASP A 192 -10.00 0.63 8.18
C ASP A 192 -10.04 1.28 9.55
N MET A 193 -8.95 1.15 10.32
CA MET A 193 -8.84 1.79 11.64
C MET A 193 -8.94 3.31 11.54
N ASP A 194 -8.30 3.91 10.55
CA ASP A 194 -8.36 5.34 10.28
C ASP A 194 -9.78 5.79 9.94
N ILE A 195 -10.46 5.10 9.03
CA ILE A 195 -11.84 5.42 8.61
C ILE A 195 -12.82 5.26 9.77
N LEU A 196 -12.72 4.20 10.56
CA LEU A 196 -13.61 3.95 11.69
C LEU A 196 -13.50 5.05 12.75
N LEU A 197 -12.28 5.47 13.08
CA LEU A 197 -12.06 6.57 14.02
C LEU A 197 -12.47 7.92 13.43
N TRP A 198 -12.23 8.16 12.14
CA TRP A 198 -12.60 9.39 11.47
C TRP A 198 -14.13 9.54 11.32
N LEU A 199 -14.83 8.48 10.92
CA LEU A 199 -16.29 8.49 10.77
C LEU A 199 -16.98 8.74 12.12
N THR A 200 -16.54 8.05 13.16
CA THR A 200 -17.15 8.17 14.49
C THR A 200 -16.73 9.44 15.23
N GLY A 201 -15.55 9.98 14.94
CA GLY A 201 -14.98 11.11 15.69
C GLY A 201 -14.67 10.79 17.16
N LYS A 202 -14.62 9.50 17.52
CA LYS A 202 -14.52 9.04 18.91
C LYS A 202 -13.11 8.59 19.25
N THR A 203 -12.76 8.61 20.53
CA THR A 203 -11.47 8.18 21.05
C THR A 203 -11.56 6.74 21.58
N CYS A 204 -10.62 5.89 21.14
CA CYS A 204 -10.50 4.54 21.64
C CYS A 204 -9.93 4.52 23.07
N LYS A 205 -10.62 3.83 23.98
CA LYS A 205 -10.18 3.63 25.37
C LYS A 205 -9.36 2.35 25.52
N SER A 206 -9.80 1.28 24.86
CA SER A 206 -9.12 -0.02 24.93
C SER A 206 -9.42 -0.85 23.68
N VAL A 207 -8.49 -1.74 23.32
CA VAL A 207 -8.57 -2.61 22.16
C VAL A 207 -8.25 -4.04 22.54
N SER A 208 -8.97 -5.00 21.95
CA SER A 208 -8.59 -6.42 21.93
C SER A 208 -8.58 -6.93 20.50
N SER A 209 -7.64 -7.82 20.18
CA SER A 209 -7.50 -8.35 18.83
C SER A 209 -6.96 -9.77 18.84
N PHE A 210 -7.48 -10.60 17.93
CA PHE A 210 -7.04 -11.97 17.70
C PHE A 210 -6.90 -12.20 16.19
N GLY A 211 -5.81 -12.79 15.79
CA GLY A 211 -5.56 -13.13 14.38
C GLY A 211 -4.47 -14.19 14.27
N ASN A 212 -4.44 -14.88 13.13
CA ASN A 212 -3.45 -15.92 12.87
C ASN A 212 -3.24 -16.08 11.35
N THR A 213 -2.23 -16.85 10.98
CA THR A 213 -2.06 -17.40 9.64
C THR A 213 -2.64 -18.82 9.64
N TYR A 214 -3.82 -18.99 9.04
CA TYR A 214 -4.54 -20.27 9.05
C TYR A 214 -4.22 -21.14 7.84
N LEU A 215 -4.21 -20.55 6.63
CA LEU A 215 -4.07 -21.28 5.37
C LEU A 215 -2.66 -21.25 4.79
N PHE A 216 -2.01 -20.09 4.75
CA PHE A 216 -0.75 -19.89 4.04
C PHE A 216 0.45 -20.39 4.83
N ARG A 217 0.51 -21.72 5.04
CA ARG A 217 1.50 -22.43 5.86
C ARG A 217 1.84 -23.76 5.20
N GLU A 218 3.03 -24.28 5.47
CA GLU A 218 3.55 -25.49 4.89
C GLU A 218 2.71 -26.74 5.23
N ASP A 219 2.23 -26.84 6.48
CA ASP A 219 1.37 -27.96 6.93
C ASP A 219 -0.03 -27.95 6.31
N LYS A 220 -0.39 -26.93 5.53
CA LYS A 220 -1.62 -26.83 4.75
C LYS A 220 -1.41 -27.05 3.26
N ALA A 221 -0.17 -27.31 2.83
CA ALA A 221 0.11 -27.59 1.43
C ALA A 221 -0.61 -28.88 0.98
N PRO A 222 -1.37 -28.85 -0.13
CA PRO A 222 -1.97 -30.06 -0.69
C PRO A 222 -0.88 -31.05 -1.11
N GLU A 223 -1.18 -32.35 -1.01
CA GLU A 223 -0.27 -33.39 -1.49
C GLU A 223 0.07 -33.19 -2.97
N GLY A 224 1.35 -33.16 -3.29
CA GLY A 224 1.85 -32.91 -4.65
C GLY A 224 2.02 -31.42 -5.01
N ALA A 225 1.81 -30.51 -4.06
CA ALA A 225 2.18 -29.10 -4.25
C ALA A 225 3.71 -28.96 -4.38
N ALA A 226 4.16 -28.31 -5.44
CA ALA A 226 5.58 -27.97 -5.63
C ALA A 226 5.92 -26.66 -4.91
N HIS A 227 7.22 -26.40 -4.68
CA HIS A 227 7.68 -25.12 -4.08
C HIS A 227 7.41 -23.88 -4.97
N ARG A 228 7.24 -24.10 -6.28
CA ARG A 228 6.85 -23.07 -7.25
C ARG A 228 5.74 -23.61 -8.15
N CYS A 229 4.86 -22.72 -8.61
CA CYS A 229 3.72 -23.09 -9.44
C CYS A 229 4.14 -23.73 -10.77
N MET A 230 5.29 -23.34 -11.32
CA MET A 230 5.78 -23.81 -12.62
C MET A 230 6.71 -25.04 -12.55
N ASP A 231 7.04 -25.54 -11.36
CA ASP A 231 7.97 -26.67 -11.16
C ASP A 231 7.24 -28.01 -11.11
N GLY A 232 6.28 -28.24 -11.99
CA GLY A 232 5.57 -29.51 -12.07
C GLY A 232 4.58 -29.76 -10.93
N CYS A 233 3.96 -28.71 -10.42
CA CYS A 233 2.96 -28.80 -9.35
C CYS A 233 1.75 -29.65 -9.79
N LYS A 234 1.50 -30.75 -9.08
CA LYS A 234 0.43 -31.73 -9.42
C LYS A 234 -0.99 -31.21 -9.14
N VAL A 235 -1.11 -30.19 -8.29
CA VAL A 235 -2.40 -29.59 -7.90
C VAL A 235 -2.70 -28.29 -8.63
N LYS A 236 -1.89 -27.92 -9.61
CA LYS A 236 -1.95 -26.63 -10.33
C LYS A 236 -3.36 -26.32 -10.86
N ASP A 237 -4.00 -27.28 -11.52
CA ASP A 237 -5.29 -27.07 -12.18
C ASP A 237 -6.44 -26.74 -11.20
N GLN A 238 -6.34 -27.22 -9.97
CA GLN A 238 -7.34 -27.00 -8.92
C GLN A 238 -6.95 -25.87 -7.97
N CYS A 239 -5.71 -25.39 -8.03
CA CYS A 239 -5.20 -24.37 -7.12
C CYS A 239 -5.74 -22.97 -7.49
N PRO A 240 -6.48 -22.29 -6.60
CA PRO A 240 -6.92 -20.92 -6.86
C PRO A 240 -5.75 -19.92 -6.82
N TYR A 241 -4.63 -20.30 -6.20
CA TYR A 241 -3.45 -19.48 -6.04
C TYR A 241 -2.39 -19.72 -7.10
N ASP A 242 -2.69 -20.48 -8.17
CA ASP A 242 -1.72 -20.72 -9.24
C ASP A 242 -1.25 -19.39 -9.86
N ALA A 243 0.05 -19.21 -9.97
CA ALA A 243 0.64 -17.94 -10.43
C ALA A 243 0.34 -17.68 -11.92
N GLU A 244 0.28 -18.70 -12.77
CA GLU A 244 -0.10 -18.49 -14.18
C GLU A 244 -1.57 -18.09 -14.30
N LYS A 245 -2.45 -18.67 -13.47
CA LYS A 245 -3.85 -18.23 -13.43
C LYS A 245 -3.93 -16.76 -13.04
N ILE A 246 -3.36 -16.37 -11.89
CA ILE A 246 -3.50 -15.00 -11.36
C ILE A 246 -2.86 -13.97 -12.30
N TYR A 247 -1.65 -14.22 -12.82
CA TYR A 247 -0.89 -13.18 -13.51
C TYR A 247 -0.96 -13.24 -15.03
N ILE A 248 -1.38 -14.39 -15.60
CA ILE A 248 -1.41 -14.55 -17.06
C ILE A 248 -2.84 -14.70 -17.58
N THR A 249 -3.62 -15.67 -17.06
CA THR A 249 -4.86 -16.09 -17.71
C THR A 249 -6.15 -15.57 -17.08
N ASP A 250 -6.11 -15.07 -15.84
CA ASP A 250 -7.31 -14.55 -15.15
C ASP A 250 -7.94 -13.41 -15.95
N PRO A 251 -9.26 -13.38 -16.12
CA PRO A 251 -9.95 -12.35 -16.91
C PRO A 251 -9.76 -10.90 -16.41
N VAL A 252 -9.46 -10.73 -15.12
CA VAL A 252 -9.34 -9.40 -14.48
C VAL A 252 -7.88 -9.04 -14.22
N THR A 253 -7.11 -9.97 -13.68
CA THR A 253 -5.75 -9.71 -13.20
C THR A 253 -4.67 -10.14 -14.19
N GLY A 254 -5.01 -10.96 -15.18
CA GLY A 254 -4.06 -11.58 -16.09
C GLY A 254 -3.66 -10.70 -17.27
N VAL A 255 -2.38 -10.70 -17.61
CA VAL A 255 -1.82 -9.93 -18.72
C VAL A 255 -2.34 -10.37 -20.08
N GLN A 256 -2.69 -11.63 -20.28
CA GLN A 256 -3.24 -12.17 -21.53
C GLN A 256 -4.57 -11.50 -21.92
N ASN A 257 -5.31 -10.98 -20.95
CA ASN A 257 -6.58 -10.30 -21.15
C ASN A 257 -6.43 -8.75 -21.21
N GLY A 258 -5.21 -8.28 -21.40
CA GLY A 258 -4.91 -6.85 -21.61
C GLY A 258 -4.64 -6.07 -20.31
N ASN A 259 -4.58 -6.74 -19.16
CA ASN A 259 -4.18 -6.05 -17.94
C ASN A 259 -2.66 -5.75 -17.99
N THR A 260 -2.31 -4.49 -17.97
CA THR A 260 -0.92 -4.00 -17.84
C THR A 260 -0.70 -3.24 -16.52
N ASP A 261 -1.74 -3.09 -15.71
CA ASP A 261 -1.74 -2.44 -14.42
C ASP A 261 -1.51 -3.43 -13.27
N TRP A 262 -1.84 -3.03 -12.06
CA TRP A 262 -1.75 -3.90 -10.90
C TRP A 262 -2.67 -5.15 -11.04
N PRO A 263 -2.20 -6.37 -10.72
CA PRO A 263 -0.95 -6.70 -10.05
C PRO A 263 0.26 -6.95 -10.99
N VAL A 264 0.08 -7.04 -12.29
CA VAL A 264 1.13 -7.51 -13.23
C VAL A 264 2.28 -6.52 -13.43
N ASN A 265 2.03 -5.21 -13.30
CA ASN A 265 3.08 -4.18 -13.36
C ASN A 265 4.05 -4.22 -12.15
N VAL A 266 3.68 -4.92 -11.08
CA VAL A 266 4.58 -5.21 -9.94
C VAL A 266 5.40 -6.47 -10.19
N VAL A 267 4.88 -7.39 -11.00
CA VAL A 267 5.58 -8.63 -11.39
C VAL A 267 6.64 -8.36 -12.47
N ALA A 268 6.28 -7.55 -13.46
CA ALA A 268 7.18 -7.14 -14.55
C ALA A 268 6.97 -5.66 -14.89
N LEU A 269 8.04 -4.91 -15.08
CA LEU A 269 8.00 -3.45 -15.34
C LEU A 269 7.22 -3.11 -16.62
N HIS A 270 7.35 -3.95 -17.64
CA HIS A 270 6.62 -3.86 -18.91
C HIS A 270 5.87 -5.18 -19.11
N PRO A 271 4.63 -5.32 -18.61
CA PRO A 271 3.92 -6.59 -18.60
C PRO A 271 3.55 -7.05 -20.01
N THR A 272 4.10 -8.19 -20.41
CA THR A 272 3.67 -9.02 -21.54
C THR A 272 3.51 -10.46 -21.02
N VAL A 273 2.89 -11.33 -21.79
CA VAL A 273 2.76 -12.75 -21.43
C VAL A 273 4.14 -13.37 -21.20
N GLU A 274 5.10 -13.04 -22.04
CA GLU A 274 6.48 -13.55 -21.97
C GLU A 274 7.21 -13.02 -20.73
N SER A 275 7.21 -11.68 -20.53
CA SER A 275 7.93 -11.07 -19.38
C SER A 275 7.34 -11.47 -18.03
N VAL A 276 6.02 -11.58 -17.94
CA VAL A 276 5.35 -12.04 -16.72
C VAL A 276 5.64 -13.52 -16.47
N ARG A 277 5.62 -14.38 -17.51
CA ARG A 277 5.98 -15.80 -17.40
C ARG A 277 7.42 -16.00 -16.91
N GLU A 278 8.37 -15.27 -17.48
CA GLU A 278 9.76 -15.30 -17.05
C GLU A 278 9.90 -14.83 -15.58
N ALA A 279 9.24 -13.74 -15.21
CA ALA A 279 9.29 -13.20 -13.86
C ALA A 279 8.68 -14.14 -12.81
N ILE A 280 7.59 -14.87 -13.11
CA ILE A 280 7.02 -15.86 -12.17
C ILE A 280 7.79 -17.18 -12.15
N GLN A 281 8.58 -17.49 -13.18
CA GLN A 281 9.40 -18.70 -13.19
C GLN A 281 10.50 -18.64 -12.14
N THR A 282 11.16 -17.51 -11.96
CA THR A 282 12.33 -17.34 -11.08
C THR A 282 12.07 -16.43 -9.89
N GLY A 283 11.25 -15.41 -10.05
CA GLY A 283 10.98 -14.36 -9.07
C GLY A 283 10.01 -14.78 -7.95
N PRO A 284 9.76 -13.89 -6.99
CA PRO A 284 8.99 -14.20 -5.78
C PRO A 284 7.52 -14.55 -6.08
N TYR A 285 6.93 -13.99 -7.13
CA TYR A 285 5.51 -14.13 -7.43
C TYR A 285 5.12 -15.50 -7.97
N GLY A 286 6.08 -16.34 -8.39
CA GLY A 286 5.83 -17.73 -8.79
C GLY A 286 5.95 -18.75 -7.68
N ARG A 287 6.31 -18.36 -6.44
CA ARG A 287 6.39 -19.26 -5.30
C ARG A 287 5.03 -19.82 -4.93
N CYS A 288 5.02 -21.05 -4.44
CA CYS A 288 3.82 -21.64 -3.87
C CYS A 288 3.42 -20.88 -2.58
N VAL A 289 2.14 -20.56 -2.45
CA VAL A 289 1.65 -19.79 -1.29
C VAL A 289 1.77 -20.55 0.04
N TYR A 290 1.93 -21.86 0.00
CA TYR A 290 2.12 -22.70 1.18
C TYR A 290 3.59 -22.80 1.61
N HIS A 291 4.53 -22.42 0.74
CA HIS A 291 5.97 -22.52 0.97
C HIS A 291 6.67 -21.14 0.96
N CYS A 292 5.92 -20.08 1.24
CA CYS A 292 6.48 -18.74 1.42
C CYS A 292 6.93 -18.51 2.89
N ASP A 293 7.78 -17.51 3.06
CA ASP A 293 8.30 -17.05 4.36
C ASP A 293 7.39 -15.97 5.00
N ASN A 294 6.09 -16.00 4.70
CA ASN A 294 5.11 -15.08 5.24
C ASN A 294 4.79 -15.41 6.70
N ASN A 295 4.60 -14.36 7.51
CA ASN A 295 4.18 -14.44 8.90
C ASN A 295 3.06 -13.46 9.26
N VAL A 296 2.49 -12.77 8.28
CA VAL A 296 1.36 -11.87 8.49
C VAL A 296 0.06 -12.68 8.52
N VAL A 297 -0.93 -12.18 9.27
CA VAL A 297 -2.21 -12.87 9.46
C VAL A 297 -3.02 -12.91 8.17
N ASP A 298 -3.81 -13.97 7.99
CA ASP A 298 -4.80 -14.11 6.90
C ASP A 298 -6.25 -13.92 7.37
N HIS A 299 -6.44 -13.79 8.67
CA HIS A 299 -7.70 -13.35 9.31
C HIS A 299 -7.41 -12.67 10.64
N GLN A 300 -8.22 -11.68 10.99
CA GLN A 300 -8.07 -10.94 12.24
C GLN A 300 -9.39 -10.31 12.66
N VAL A 301 -9.70 -10.34 13.95
CA VAL A 301 -10.78 -9.56 14.57
C VAL A 301 -10.19 -8.51 15.50
N VAL A 302 -10.80 -7.33 15.51
CA VAL A 302 -10.41 -6.20 16.36
C VAL A 302 -11.66 -5.62 16.98
N ASN A 303 -11.69 -5.50 18.30
CA ASN A 303 -12.77 -4.86 19.05
C ASN A 303 -12.23 -3.62 19.76
N LEU A 304 -12.86 -2.47 19.52
CA LEU A 304 -12.53 -1.20 20.15
C LEU A 304 -13.64 -0.84 21.13
N ASN A 305 -13.26 -0.51 22.35
CA ASN A 305 -14.14 0.10 23.35
C ASN A 305 -13.82 1.60 23.40
N MET A 306 -14.80 2.44 23.12
CA MET A 306 -14.62 3.88 23.02
C MET A 306 -14.81 4.54 24.39
N THR A 307 -14.30 5.78 24.52
CA THR A 307 -14.34 6.53 25.80
C THR A 307 -15.77 6.90 26.25
N ASP A 308 -16.71 7.00 25.29
CA ASP A 308 -18.13 7.27 25.54
C ASP A 308 -18.99 6.02 25.76
N GLY A 309 -18.38 4.82 25.74
CA GLY A 309 -19.06 3.54 25.92
C GLY A 309 -19.57 2.91 24.62
N SER A 310 -19.46 3.57 23.47
CA SER A 310 -19.76 2.96 22.18
C SER A 310 -18.69 1.93 21.79
N THR A 311 -19.00 1.06 20.83
CA THR A 311 -18.11 -0.05 20.45
C THR A 311 -17.91 -0.15 18.95
N ILE A 312 -16.73 -0.61 18.52
CA ILE A 312 -16.45 -0.94 17.12
C ILE A 312 -15.93 -2.37 17.07
N SER A 313 -16.50 -3.19 16.19
CA SER A 313 -15.99 -4.51 15.84
C SER A 313 -15.56 -4.51 14.38
N HIS A 314 -14.32 -4.94 14.13
CA HIS A 314 -13.76 -5.04 12.78
C HIS A 314 -13.25 -6.45 12.53
N THR A 315 -13.59 -7.01 11.37
CA THR A 315 -13.11 -8.33 10.93
C THR A 315 -12.40 -8.19 9.58
N MET A 316 -11.15 -8.64 9.52
CA MET A 316 -10.42 -8.83 8.28
C MET A 316 -10.40 -10.32 7.91
N CYS A 317 -10.71 -10.63 6.66
CA CYS A 317 -10.66 -11.99 6.11
C CYS A 317 -10.04 -11.99 4.71
N ALA A 318 -9.08 -12.86 4.46
CA ALA A 318 -8.28 -12.89 3.24
C ALA A 318 -8.65 -13.99 2.24
N PHE A 319 -9.87 -14.55 2.34
CA PHE A 319 -10.31 -15.71 1.55
C PHE A 319 -11.49 -15.43 0.64
N THR A 320 -11.83 -14.17 0.43
CA THR A 320 -13.02 -13.80 -0.34
C THR A 320 -12.73 -13.84 -1.84
N ALA A 321 -13.72 -14.23 -2.63
CA ALA A 321 -13.62 -14.26 -4.09
C ALA A 321 -13.45 -12.83 -4.64
N TYR A 322 -14.12 -11.85 -4.00
CA TYR A 322 -14.08 -10.44 -4.36
C TYR A 322 -13.76 -9.60 -3.12
N THR A 323 -13.14 -8.46 -3.31
CA THR A 323 -13.01 -7.45 -2.25
C THR A 323 -14.35 -6.80 -1.99
N ALA A 324 -14.66 -6.46 -0.73
CA ALA A 324 -15.92 -5.78 -0.36
C ALA A 324 -16.09 -4.42 -1.05
N ALA A 325 -15.00 -3.77 -1.41
CA ALA A 325 -15.00 -2.51 -2.16
C ALA A 325 -15.20 -2.73 -3.68
N GLY A 326 -16.04 -3.66 -4.08
CA GLY A 326 -16.42 -3.96 -5.46
C GLY A 326 -15.51 -3.30 -6.50
N ASN A 327 -14.41 -3.93 -6.84
CA ASN A 327 -13.53 -3.58 -7.95
C ASN A 327 -13.13 -2.11 -8.10
N ARG A 328 -11.85 -1.88 -7.98
CA ARG A 328 -11.11 -0.68 -8.34
C ARG A 328 -11.01 0.34 -7.23
N TYR A 329 -9.93 0.24 -6.52
CA TYR A 329 -9.26 1.45 -6.12
C TYR A 329 -8.70 2.09 -7.40
N ALA A 330 -9.52 2.88 -8.06
CA ALA A 330 -9.10 3.83 -9.07
C ALA A 330 -8.67 5.10 -8.35
#